data_7d4a2dcc98c4514835b348a09174adcb
#
_entry.id   7d4a2dcc98c4514835b348a09174adcb
#
_cell.length_a   1.000
_cell.length_b   1.000
_cell.length_c   1.000
_cell.angle_alpha   90.00
_cell.angle_beta   90.00
_cell.angle_gamma   90.00
#
_symmetry.space_group_name_H-M   'P 1'
#
loop_
_entity.id
_entity.type
_entity.pdbx_description
1 polymer ?
#
loop_
_entity_poly.entity_id
_entity_poly.type
_entity_poly.pdbx_seq_one_letter_code
_entity_poly.pdbx_strand_id
1 'polypeptide(L)'
;MKFIDLFAGLGGFHIALTDLKHKCVFASELNEELGELYEKNHKTKIEGDINDVDVNSIPSHDILCAGFPCQPFSKAGAQLGLTDPTNGNLFYRIMEILKKHKPEYVFLENVANLKGHDDGNTWEVINKELSKFYDVKEEILSPHHFGIPQHRSRIYIVGRLKNKGGLEDFQFPQKEENENLSIHSIIIKDDKDFMTLRENTKNHLKVWQEFLDNLKPEEVPRFPIWAMEFGADYPFEGKAPIKLRKADLENKKGTFRKKIKGNSLDDMLQCLPIYAQDGIKGEQKEFPDWKKYYIRANREFYNKHKDWLKYWLPKIQDFENSHQKFEWNCGDKGPLIINDKIVQFRPSGIRVKMPTYSPALVLTTTQIPIFPWLNRYMMRKEAAKLQCMEGLNELPATIAKAFKAFGNNYLGVPLSGRAFRCNLFVRSSQKGFPLQFLTQLCSTTKHKLAS
;
A
#
# COMPACT_ATOMS: atom_id res chain seq x y z
N MET A 1 27.62 -14.12 3.46
CA MET A 1 28.01 -12.69 3.39
C MET A 1 27.48 -11.97 4.63
N LYS A 2 28.11 -10.85 5.00
CA LYS A 2 27.63 -9.94 6.05
C LYS A 2 26.73 -8.87 5.44
N PHE A 3 25.64 -8.51 6.10
CA PHE A 3 24.77 -7.44 5.65
C PHE A 3 24.43 -6.45 6.75
N ILE A 4 24.04 -5.25 6.36
CA ILE A 4 23.40 -4.27 7.24
C ILE A 4 21.97 -4.00 6.76
N ASP A 5 21.07 -3.68 7.70
CA ASP A 5 19.64 -3.45 7.48
C ASP A 5 19.26 -2.07 8.00
N LEU A 6 19.12 -1.10 7.10
CA LEU A 6 18.78 0.29 7.42
C LEU A 6 17.28 0.53 7.27
N PHE A 7 16.70 1.30 8.18
CA PHE A 7 15.24 1.52 8.25
C PHE A 7 14.50 0.19 8.40
N ALA A 8 15.02 -0.66 9.28
CA ALA A 8 14.76 -2.09 9.31
C ALA A 8 13.31 -2.48 9.60
N GLY A 9 12.52 -1.61 10.26
CA GLY A 9 11.14 -1.91 10.63
C GLY A 9 11.04 -3.19 11.46
N LEU A 10 10.26 -4.16 10.98
CA LEU A 10 10.16 -5.50 11.60
C LEU A 10 11.20 -6.50 11.05
N GLY A 11 12.15 -6.07 10.23
CA GLY A 11 13.26 -6.90 9.75
C GLY A 11 12.94 -7.72 8.50
N GLY A 12 12.28 -7.14 7.52
CA GLY A 12 11.98 -7.86 6.28
C GLY A 12 13.24 -8.32 5.54
N PHE A 13 14.22 -7.44 5.33
CA PHE A 13 15.51 -7.80 4.74
C PHE A 13 16.27 -8.79 5.64
N HIS A 14 16.19 -8.60 6.96
CA HIS A 14 16.79 -9.52 7.91
C HIS A 14 16.32 -10.95 7.71
N ILE A 15 15.00 -11.17 7.70
CA ILE A 15 14.39 -12.49 7.49
C ILE A 15 14.88 -13.09 6.18
N ALA A 16 14.73 -12.33 5.09
CA ALA A 16 15.05 -12.81 3.76
C ALA A 16 16.53 -13.22 3.58
N LEU A 17 17.45 -12.41 4.10
CA LEU A 17 18.88 -12.68 3.95
C LEU A 17 19.38 -13.73 4.94
N THR A 18 18.79 -13.81 6.13
CA THR A 18 19.12 -14.85 7.11
C THR A 18 18.67 -16.24 6.62
N ASP A 19 17.52 -16.33 5.96
CA ASP A 19 17.08 -17.54 5.29
C ASP A 19 18.09 -18.03 4.24
N LEU A 20 18.78 -17.09 3.58
CA LEU A 20 19.87 -17.35 2.64
C LEU A 20 21.23 -17.57 3.33
N LYS A 21 21.25 -17.71 4.66
CA LYS A 21 22.46 -17.94 5.47
C LYS A 21 23.45 -16.77 5.46
N HIS A 22 22.96 -15.55 5.20
CA HIS A 22 23.76 -14.34 5.42
C HIS A 22 23.63 -13.88 6.88
N LYS A 23 24.59 -13.09 7.36
CA LYS A 23 24.65 -12.62 8.75
C LYS A 23 24.42 -11.10 8.80
N CYS A 24 23.40 -10.68 9.57
CA CYS A 24 23.24 -9.28 9.93
C CYS A 24 24.34 -8.87 10.90
N VAL A 25 25.02 -7.76 10.64
CA VAL A 25 26.08 -7.22 11.50
C VAL A 25 25.77 -5.83 12.03
N PHE A 26 24.74 -5.18 11.49
CA PHE A 26 24.28 -3.87 11.93
C PHE A 26 22.82 -3.67 11.45
N ALA A 27 22.00 -3.02 12.26
CA ALA A 27 20.67 -2.59 11.88
C ALA A 27 20.34 -1.24 12.52
N SER A 28 19.47 -0.45 11.87
CA SER A 28 18.94 0.80 12.42
C SER A 28 17.45 0.97 12.13
N GLU A 29 16.71 1.48 13.14
CA GLU A 29 15.29 1.81 13.05
C GLU A 29 14.98 2.97 14.00
N LEU A 30 14.40 4.05 13.46
CA LEU A 30 14.05 5.26 14.21
C LEU A 30 12.96 5.01 15.27
N ASN A 31 12.01 4.13 14.96
CA ASN A 31 10.88 3.86 15.85
C ASN A 31 11.30 2.88 16.96
N GLU A 32 11.38 3.35 18.18
CA GLU A 32 11.83 2.56 19.36
C GLU A 32 11.01 1.26 19.54
N GLU A 33 9.67 1.31 19.40
CA GLU A 33 8.83 0.11 19.55
C GLU A 33 9.16 -0.95 18.49
N LEU A 34 9.39 -0.52 17.23
CA LEU A 34 9.80 -1.43 16.15
C LEU A 34 11.22 -1.96 16.39
N GLY A 35 12.12 -1.12 16.88
CA GLY A 35 13.48 -1.51 17.26
C GLY A 35 13.49 -2.58 18.35
N GLU A 36 12.72 -2.41 19.44
CA GLU A 36 12.57 -3.43 20.47
C GLU A 36 12.02 -4.75 19.92
N LEU A 37 11.01 -4.69 19.04
CA LEU A 37 10.43 -5.87 18.40
C LEU A 37 11.45 -6.55 17.49
N TYR A 38 12.24 -5.78 16.76
CA TYR A 38 13.32 -6.30 15.93
C TYR A 38 14.35 -7.06 16.76
N GLU A 39 14.84 -6.49 17.88
CA GLU A 39 15.79 -7.17 18.76
C GLU A 39 15.21 -8.45 19.36
N LYS A 40 13.94 -8.42 19.81
CA LYS A 40 13.25 -9.60 20.36
C LYS A 40 13.13 -10.73 19.34
N ASN A 41 12.83 -10.39 18.10
CA ASN A 41 12.63 -11.38 17.03
C ASN A 41 13.93 -11.91 16.43
N HIS A 42 14.91 -11.04 16.21
CA HIS A 42 16.12 -11.38 15.44
C HIS A 42 17.37 -11.59 16.30
N LYS A 43 17.29 -11.31 17.61
CA LYS A 43 18.43 -11.41 18.55
C LYS A 43 19.65 -10.59 18.06
N THR A 44 19.40 -9.50 17.37
CA THR A 44 20.40 -8.58 16.83
C THR A 44 20.14 -7.21 17.42
N LYS A 45 21.17 -6.59 17.99
CA LYS A 45 21.08 -5.22 18.49
C LYS A 45 20.74 -4.27 17.35
N ILE A 46 19.87 -3.30 17.62
CA ILE A 46 19.49 -2.27 16.64
C ILE A 46 19.89 -0.88 17.15
N GLU A 47 20.39 -0.06 16.29
CA GLU A 47 20.63 1.36 16.56
C GLU A 47 19.37 2.19 16.18
N GLY A 48 19.25 3.37 16.79
CA GLY A 48 18.14 4.30 16.55
C GLY A 48 18.18 4.99 15.19
N ASP A 49 18.14 6.33 15.19
CA ASP A 49 18.22 7.12 13.97
C ASP A 49 19.59 6.94 13.29
N ILE A 50 19.56 6.53 12.03
CA ILE A 50 20.79 6.36 11.24
C ILE A 50 21.57 7.68 11.06
N ASN A 51 20.91 8.83 11.19
CA ASN A 51 21.56 10.12 11.12
C ASN A 51 22.49 10.39 12.32
N ASP A 52 22.20 9.80 13.47
CA ASP A 52 22.98 9.95 14.71
C ASP A 52 24.13 8.95 14.82
N VAL A 53 24.19 7.97 13.91
CA VAL A 53 25.24 6.93 13.91
C VAL A 53 26.50 7.46 13.25
N ASP A 54 27.67 7.32 13.91
CA ASP A 54 28.93 7.57 13.22
C ASP A 54 29.15 6.51 12.11
N VAL A 55 29.29 6.96 10.87
CA VAL A 55 29.51 6.07 9.72
C VAL A 55 30.74 5.19 9.92
N ASN A 56 31.78 5.68 10.62
CA ASN A 56 32.98 4.92 10.89
C ASN A 56 32.75 3.76 11.90
N SER A 57 31.71 3.85 12.72
CA SER A 57 31.36 2.78 13.68
C SER A 57 30.62 1.61 13.06
N ILE A 58 30.06 1.78 11.85
CA ILE A 58 29.35 0.72 11.14
C ILE A 58 30.33 -0.41 10.77
N PRO A 59 30.04 -1.67 11.11
CA PRO A 59 30.94 -2.78 10.79
C PRO A 59 31.10 -3.00 9.29
N SER A 60 32.26 -3.57 8.89
CA SER A 60 32.48 -4.01 7.51
C SER A 60 31.42 -5.02 7.08
N HIS A 61 30.83 -4.82 5.92
CA HIS A 61 29.73 -5.60 5.36
C HIS A 61 29.84 -5.74 3.84
N ASP A 62 29.22 -6.78 3.32
CA ASP A 62 29.21 -7.11 1.89
C ASP A 62 27.95 -6.59 1.18
N ILE A 63 26.85 -6.42 1.94
CA ILE A 63 25.55 -6.00 1.42
C ILE A 63 24.99 -4.87 2.29
N LEU A 64 24.55 -3.78 1.66
CA LEU A 64 23.71 -2.77 2.31
C LEU A 64 22.28 -2.93 1.85
N CYS A 65 21.35 -3.13 2.80
CA CYS A 65 19.92 -3.14 2.57
C CYS A 65 19.28 -1.90 3.16
N ALA A 66 18.35 -1.27 2.43
CA ALA A 66 17.59 -0.13 2.94
C ALA A 66 16.23 0.00 2.27
N GLY A 67 15.19 0.04 3.10
CA GLY A 67 13.85 0.46 2.71
C GLY A 67 13.62 1.91 3.15
N PHE A 68 14.10 2.86 2.40
CA PHE A 68 14.07 4.27 2.80
C PHE A 68 12.75 4.96 2.44
N PRO A 69 12.26 5.93 3.25
CA PRO A 69 11.03 6.66 2.94
C PRO A 69 11.21 7.54 1.69
N CYS A 70 10.12 7.61 0.88
CA CYS A 70 10.07 8.52 -0.27
C CYS A 70 9.89 9.96 0.25
N GLN A 71 10.98 10.70 0.34
CA GLN A 71 10.96 12.13 0.64
C GLN A 71 11.18 12.93 -0.64
N PRO A 72 10.53 14.09 -0.84
CA PRO A 72 10.75 14.91 -2.02
C PRO A 72 12.19 15.42 -2.04
N PHE A 73 12.86 15.15 -3.17
CA PHE A 73 14.15 15.77 -3.48
C PHE A 73 13.88 17.19 -3.95
N SER A 74 14.03 18.19 -3.09
CA SER A 74 13.98 19.58 -3.55
C SER A 74 15.16 19.85 -4.49
N LYS A 75 14.94 20.64 -5.55
CA LYS A 75 16.03 21.10 -6.44
C LYS A 75 17.15 21.79 -5.67
N ALA A 76 16.83 22.47 -4.55
CA ALA A 76 17.78 23.05 -3.63
C ALA A 76 18.53 21.99 -2.81
N GLY A 77 17.87 20.93 -2.36
CA GLY A 77 18.50 19.83 -1.61
C GLY A 77 19.49 19.01 -2.44
N ALA A 78 19.23 18.85 -3.76
CA ALA A 78 20.18 18.21 -4.68
C ALA A 78 21.48 19.04 -4.87
N GLN A 79 21.43 20.36 -4.67
CA GLN A 79 22.59 21.24 -4.73
C GLN A 79 23.32 21.39 -3.39
N LEU A 80 22.60 21.28 -2.26
CA LEU A 80 23.17 21.41 -0.91
C LEU A 80 23.72 20.08 -0.38
N GLY A 81 23.34 18.94 -0.98
CA GLY A 81 23.86 17.62 -0.62
C GLY A 81 23.65 17.29 0.87
N LEU A 82 24.72 16.80 1.53
CA LEU A 82 24.74 16.41 2.94
C LEU A 82 24.63 17.58 3.94
N THR A 83 24.60 18.81 3.48
CA THR A 83 24.67 20.01 4.32
C THR A 83 23.31 20.69 4.55
N ASP A 84 22.18 20.09 4.13
CA ASP A 84 20.86 20.61 4.47
C ASP A 84 20.50 20.19 5.92
N PRO A 85 20.52 21.11 6.91
CA PRO A 85 20.28 20.77 8.29
C PRO A 85 18.78 20.56 8.62
N THR A 86 17.87 20.80 7.66
CA THR A 86 16.43 20.79 7.91
C THR A 86 15.70 19.58 7.39
N ASN A 87 16.29 18.81 6.45
CA ASN A 87 15.71 17.58 5.90
C ASN A 87 16.83 16.67 5.40
N GLY A 88 17.72 16.20 6.27
CA GLY A 88 18.75 15.23 5.91
C GLY A 88 18.14 14.14 5.04
N ASN A 89 18.31 14.24 3.73
CA ASN A 89 17.73 13.31 2.80
C ASN A 89 18.33 11.93 3.08
N LEU A 90 17.55 11.03 3.61
CA LEU A 90 17.97 9.70 4.06
C LEU A 90 18.66 8.90 2.95
N PHE A 91 18.35 9.19 1.68
CA PHE A 91 19.09 8.64 0.55
C PHE A 91 20.56 9.10 0.53
N TYR A 92 20.85 10.38 0.83
CA TYR A 92 22.25 10.83 0.89
C TYR A 92 23.00 10.23 2.09
N ARG A 93 22.30 9.93 3.18
CA ARG A 93 22.86 9.16 4.29
C ARG A 93 23.27 7.75 3.86
N ILE A 94 22.41 7.08 3.06
CA ILE A 94 22.78 5.81 2.43
C ILE A 94 24.03 6.00 1.54
N MET A 95 24.05 7.05 0.71
CA MET A 95 25.20 7.32 -0.17
C MET A 95 26.51 7.58 0.59
N GLU A 96 26.45 8.21 1.77
CA GLU A 96 27.62 8.42 2.64
C GLU A 96 28.19 7.07 3.11
N ILE A 97 27.32 6.18 3.61
CA ILE A 97 27.69 4.83 4.03
C ILE A 97 28.29 4.04 2.86
N LEU A 98 27.65 4.09 1.68
CA LEU A 98 28.13 3.42 0.47
C LEU A 98 29.51 3.93 0.03
N LYS A 99 29.76 5.23 0.10
CA LYS A 99 31.08 5.83 -0.23
C LYS A 99 32.17 5.39 0.73
N LYS A 100 31.86 5.29 2.02
CA LYS A 100 32.80 4.89 3.06
C LYS A 100 33.13 3.41 3.01
N HIS A 101 32.10 2.56 3.02
CA HIS A 101 32.26 1.11 3.21
C HIS A 101 32.41 0.33 1.90
N LYS A 102 31.88 0.85 0.79
CA LYS A 102 31.92 0.24 -0.55
C LYS A 102 31.52 -1.24 -0.53
N PRO A 103 30.35 -1.61 0.04
CA PRO A 103 29.88 -2.99 0.03
C PRO A 103 29.78 -3.48 -1.42
N GLU A 104 29.98 -4.78 -1.64
CA GLU A 104 29.88 -5.35 -2.99
C GLU A 104 28.48 -5.18 -3.58
N TYR A 105 27.45 -5.29 -2.73
CA TYR A 105 26.06 -5.18 -3.15
C TYR A 105 25.31 -4.10 -2.40
N VAL A 106 24.38 -3.46 -3.08
CA VAL A 106 23.36 -2.58 -2.52
C VAL A 106 21.99 -3.06 -2.94
N PHE A 107 21.06 -3.11 -1.98
CA PHE A 107 19.70 -3.53 -2.22
C PHE A 107 18.72 -2.55 -1.57
N LEU A 108 18.07 -1.74 -2.40
CA LEU A 108 17.13 -0.71 -1.94
C LEU A 108 15.69 -1.05 -2.37
N GLU A 109 14.74 -0.60 -1.57
CA GLU A 109 13.31 -0.70 -1.86
C GLU A 109 12.62 0.63 -1.62
N ASN A 110 11.58 0.89 -2.43
CA ASN A 110 10.72 2.05 -2.25
C ASN A 110 9.34 1.82 -2.88
N VAL A 111 8.42 2.78 -2.70
CA VAL A 111 7.12 2.76 -3.39
C VAL A 111 7.31 2.86 -4.91
N ALA A 112 6.46 2.15 -5.68
CA ALA A 112 6.56 2.14 -7.14
C ALA A 112 6.47 3.54 -7.77
N ASN A 113 5.76 4.47 -7.11
CA ASN A 113 5.64 5.86 -7.56
C ASN A 113 6.96 6.64 -7.55
N LEU A 114 8.04 6.11 -6.95
CA LEU A 114 9.37 6.74 -6.98
C LEU A 114 9.83 7.05 -8.41
N LYS A 115 9.51 6.16 -9.38
CA LYS A 115 9.87 6.37 -10.80
C LYS A 115 9.16 7.55 -11.45
N GLY A 116 7.93 7.84 -11.05
CA GLY A 116 7.13 8.94 -11.59
C GLY A 116 7.12 10.19 -10.71
N HIS A 117 7.74 10.12 -9.53
CA HIS A 117 7.75 11.23 -8.59
C HIS A 117 8.55 12.41 -9.15
N ASP A 118 7.98 13.64 -9.06
CA ASP A 118 8.57 14.87 -9.59
C ASP A 118 8.95 14.72 -11.08
N ASP A 119 8.00 14.23 -11.89
CA ASP A 119 8.16 13.98 -13.34
C ASP A 119 9.37 13.09 -13.69
N GLY A 120 9.75 12.17 -12.77
CA GLY A 120 10.87 11.25 -12.93
C GLY A 120 12.20 11.77 -12.36
N ASN A 121 12.31 13.03 -12.02
CA ASN A 121 13.55 13.65 -11.51
C ASN A 121 14.11 12.93 -10.28
N THR A 122 13.22 12.48 -9.38
CA THR A 122 13.65 11.76 -8.16
C THR A 122 14.43 10.48 -8.50
N TRP A 123 13.90 9.67 -9.44
CA TRP A 123 14.58 8.46 -9.87
C TRP A 123 15.89 8.76 -10.59
N GLU A 124 15.90 9.76 -11.47
CA GLU A 124 17.13 10.16 -12.19
C GLU A 124 18.27 10.54 -11.24
N VAL A 125 17.97 11.29 -10.18
CA VAL A 125 18.96 11.65 -9.16
C VAL A 125 19.48 10.41 -8.44
N ILE A 126 18.61 9.53 -7.96
CA ILE A 126 18.98 8.29 -7.27
C ILE A 126 19.87 7.42 -8.17
N ASN A 127 19.42 7.16 -9.39
CA ASN A 127 20.16 6.33 -10.34
C ASN A 127 21.52 6.94 -10.68
N LYS A 128 21.59 8.25 -10.93
CA LYS A 128 22.85 8.97 -11.22
C LYS A 128 23.85 8.88 -10.06
N GLU A 129 23.39 9.05 -8.82
CA GLU A 129 24.28 8.98 -7.65
C GLU A 129 24.80 7.56 -7.41
N LEU A 130 23.93 6.55 -7.48
CA LEU A 130 24.33 5.14 -7.34
C LEU A 130 25.28 4.72 -8.48
N SER A 131 24.99 5.13 -9.71
CA SER A 131 25.75 4.75 -10.90
C SER A 131 27.17 5.34 -10.94
N LYS A 132 27.52 6.24 -10.02
CA LYS A 132 28.93 6.66 -9.86
C LYS A 132 29.83 5.51 -9.37
N PHE A 133 29.28 4.56 -8.61
CA PHE A 133 30.03 3.49 -7.95
C PHE A 133 29.56 2.09 -8.32
N TYR A 134 28.28 1.91 -8.63
CA TYR A 134 27.62 0.63 -8.83
C TYR A 134 27.07 0.51 -10.25
N ASP A 135 27.04 -0.70 -10.78
CA ASP A 135 26.11 -1.05 -11.85
C ASP A 135 24.74 -1.25 -11.21
N VAL A 136 23.70 -0.64 -11.77
CA VAL A 136 22.36 -0.57 -11.16
C VAL A 136 21.33 -1.13 -12.09
N LYS A 137 20.44 -1.98 -11.55
CA LYS A 137 19.19 -2.43 -12.19
C LYS A 137 18.02 -2.22 -11.25
N GLU A 138 16.86 -1.92 -11.81
CA GLU A 138 15.63 -1.76 -11.03
C GLU A 138 14.44 -2.47 -11.69
N GLU A 139 13.49 -2.89 -10.86
CA GLU A 139 12.24 -3.52 -11.32
C GLU A 139 11.11 -3.23 -10.35
N ILE A 140 9.90 -3.03 -10.88
CA ILE A 140 8.68 -2.92 -10.07
C ILE A 140 8.08 -4.30 -9.94
N LEU A 141 8.05 -4.81 -8.70
CA LEU A 141 7.50 -6.12 -8.35
C LEU A 141 6.35 -5.97 -7.36
N SER A 142 5.49 -6.99 -7.32
CA SER A 142 4.38 -7.06 -6.37
C SER A 142 4.18 -8.50 -5.90
N PRO A 143 3.83 -8.74 -4.61
CA PRO A 143 3.72 -10.08 -4.04
C PRO A 143 2.82 -11.04 -4.82
N HIS A 144 1.76 -10.54 -5.45
CA HIS A 144 0.82 -11.39 -6.21
C HIS A 144 1.48 -12.08 -7.42
N HIS A 145 2.54 -11.52 -7.99
CA HIS A 145 3.32 -12.18 -9.03
C HIS A 145 4.11 -13.41 -8.52
N PHE A 146 4.15 -13.62 -7.20
CA PHE A 146 4.96 -14.66 -6.54
C PHE A 146 4.13 -15.53 -5.61
N GLY A 147 2.83 -15.64 -5.86
CA GLY A 147 1.94 -16.55 -5.13
C GLY A 147 1.42 -16.01 -3.78
N ILE A 148 1.72 -14.76 -3.42
CA ILE A 148 1.20 -14.16 -2.21
C ILE A 148 -0.03 -13.30 -2.55
N PRO A 149 -1.17 -13.50 -1.87
CA PRO A 149 -2.41 -12.83 -2.21
C PRO A 149 -2.45 -11.36 -1.73
N GLN A 150 -1.48 -10.56 -2.19
CA GLN A 150 -1.42 -9.13 -1.91
C GLN A 150 -1.00 -8.32 -3.14
N HIS A 151 -1.74 -7.27 -3.46
CA HIS A 151 -1.34 -6.27 -4.44
C HIS A 151 -0.60 -5.13 -3.74
N ARG A 152 0.75 -5.12 -3.88
CA ARG A 152 1.64 -4.14 -3.25
C ARG A 152 2.85 -3.88 -4.14
N SER A 153 2.70 -3.02 -5.14
CA SER A 153 3.80 -2.71 -6.06
C SER A 153 4.91 -1.90 -5.37
N ARG A 154 6.16 -2.35 -5.53
CA ARG A 154 7.36 -1.70 -5.00
C ARG A 154 8.45 -1.69 -6.05
N ILE A 155 9.23 -0.63 -6.11
CA ILE A 155 10.47 -0.60 -6.87
C ILE A 155 11.58 -1.24 -6.03
N TYR A 156 12.30 -2.18 -6.62
CA TYR A 156 13.50 -2.80 -6.07
C TYR A 156 14.69 -2.37 -6.90
N ILE A 157 15.72 -1.88 -6.23
CA ILE A 157 16.93 -1.36 -6.85
C ILE A 157 18.09 -2.22 -6.37
N VAL A 158 18.79 -2.84 -7.30
CA VAL A 158 19.96 -3.68 -7.03
C VAL A 158 21.17 -3.05 -7.66
N GLY A 159 22.24 -2.91 -6.90
CA GLY A 159 23.52 -2.46 -7.39
C GLY A 159 24.65 -3.41 -7.06
N ARG A 160 25.62 -3.57 -7.97
CA ARG A 160 26.89 -4.25 -7.71
C ARG A 160 28.05 -3.30 -7.97
N LEU A 161 29.01 -3.28 -7.05
CA LEU A 161 30.17 -2.39 -7.12
C LEU A 161 30.96 -2.65 -8.42
N LYS A 162 31.20 -1.62 -9.22
CA LYS A 162 31.76 -1.73 -10.58
C LYS A 162 33.07 -2.53 -10.67
N ASN A 163 33.93 -2.38 -9.69
CA ASN A 163 35.22 -3.09 -9.66
C ASN A 163 35.13 -4.54 -9.18
N LYS A 164 33.90 -5.04 -8.86
CA LYS A 164 33.62 -6.43 -8.45
C LYS A 164 32.91 -7.23 -9.54
N GLY A 165 32.78 -6.68 -10.73
CA GLY A 165 32.01 -7.20 -11.85
C GLY A 165 30.62 -6.57 -11.95
N GLY A 166 30.04 -6.61 -13.14
CA GLY A 166 28.75 -6.00 -13.44
C GLY A 166 27.55 -6.82 -13.01
N LEU A 167 26.38 -6.37 -13.44
CA LEU A 167 25.09 -7.04 -13.27
C LEU A 167 24.59 -7.69 -14.58
N GLU A 168 25.47 -7.99 -15.54
CA GLU A 168 25.09 -8.51 -16.86
C GLU A 168 24.26 -9.79 -16.73
N ASP A 169 24.71 -10.71 -15.87
CA ASP A 169 24.04 -11.99 -15.62
C ASP A 169 22.89 -11.92 -14.61
N PHE A 170 22.70 -10.75 -13.97
CA PHE A 170 21.61 -10.58 -13.01
C PHE A 170 20.30 -10.30 -13.74
N GLN A 171 19.25 -11.03 -13.37
CA GLN A 171 17.88 -10.82 -13.81
C GLN A 171 16.95 -10.82 -12.61
N PHE A 172 16.01 -9.89 -12.58
CA PHE A 172 14.92 -9.95 -11.62
C PHE A 172 14.07 -11.21 -11.86
N PRO A 173 13.42 -11.75 -10.82
CA PRO A 173 12.54 -12.90 -10.98
C PRO A 173 11.41 -12.57 -11.95
N GLN A 174 11.07 -13.56 -12.79
CA GLN A 174 9.95 -13.43 -13.72
C GLN A 174 8.63 -13.30 -12.95
N LYS A 175 7.78 -12.39 -13.42
CA LYS A 175 6.42 -12.21 -12.91
C LYS A 175 5.54 -13.34 -13.45
N GLU A 176 4.93 -14.07 -12.54
CA GLU A 176 3.98 -15.11 -12.90
C GLU A 176 2.55 -14.59 -12.72
N GLU A 177 1.70 -14.85 -13.71
CA GLU A 177 0.26 -14.66 -13.54
C GLU A 177 -0.30 -15.86 -12.79
N ASN A 178 -0.67 -15.63 -11.53
CA ASN A 178 -1.21 -16.68 -10.66
C ASN A 178 -2.73 -16.58 -10.65
N GLU A 179 -3.39 -17.31 -11.53
CA GLU A 179 -4.86 -17.35 -11.65
C GLU A 179 -5.57 -17.87 -10.38
N ASN A 180 -4.87 -18.66 -9.57
CA ASN A 180 -5.41 -19.31 -8.37
C ASN A 180 -5.10 -18.59 -7.05
N LEU A 181 -4.76 -17.30 -7.11
CA LEU A 181 -4.55 -16.54 -5.88
C LEU A 181 -5.84 -16.39 -5.09
N SER A 182 -5.77 -16.72 -3.81
CA SER A 182 -6.90 -16.59 -2.90
C SER A 182 -6.46 -16.07 -1.54
N ILE A 183 -7.18 -15.09 -1.02
CA ILE A 183 -7.00 -14.59 0.34
C ILE A 183 -7.24 -15.67 1.40
N HIS A 184 -8.00 -16.71 1.06
CA HIS A 184 -8.25 -17.82 1.97
C HIS A 184 -6.98 -18.57 2.37
N SER A 185 -5.91 -18.50 1.58
CA SER A 185 -4.61 -19.13 1.90
C SER A 185 -3.93 -18.55 3.13
N ILE A 186 -4.26 -17.32 3.52
CA ILE A 186 -3.68 -16.68 4.70
C ILE A 186 -4.58 -16.79 5.95
N ILE A 187 -5.85 -17.20 5.79
CA ILE A 187 -6.81 -17.25 6.89
C ILE A 187 -6.36 -18.22 7.97
N ILE A 188 -6.41 -17.76 9.21
CA ILE A 188 -6.11 -18.53 10.41
C ILE A 188 -7.44 -18.80 11.13
N LYS A 189 -7.78 -20.09 11.31
CA LYS A 189 -9.10 -20.49 11.86
C LYS A 189 -9.11 -20.59 13.38
N ASP A 190 -8.00 -21.03 13.98
CA ASP A 190 -7.94 -21.47 15.38
C ASP A 190 -7.26 -20.44 16.29
N ASP A 191 -7.14 -19.18 15.87
CA ASP A 191 -6.59 -18.11 16.70
C ASP A 191 -7.73 -17.25 17.27
N LYS A 192 -7.61 -16.92 18.56
CA LYS A 192 -8.58 -16.08 19.29
C LYS A 192 -8.24 -14.59 19.28
N ASP A 193 -7.06 -14.22 18.74
CA ASP A 193 -6.60 -12.83 18.66
C ASP A 193 -7.21 -12.11 17.44
N PHE A 194 -8.54 -12.02 17.40
CA PHE A 194 -9.24 -11.31 16.34
C PHE A 194 -10.21 -10.25 16.89
N MET A 195 -10.47 -9.24 16.08
CA MET A 195 -11.44 -8.20 16.37
C MET A 195 -12.70 -8.45 15.53
N THR A 196 -13.83 -8.68 16.20
CA THR A 196 -15.14 -8.79 15.56
C THR A 196 -15.60 -7.47 14.97
N LEU A 197 -16.47 -7.52 13.96
CA LEU A 197 -17.06 -6.33 13.38
C LEU A 197 -17.96 -5.61 14.40
N ARG A 198 -17.79 -4.29 14.45
CA ARG A 198 -18.69 -3.43 15.24
C ARG A 198 -20.07 -3.42 14.61
N GLU A 199 -21.13 -3.26 15.42
CA GLU A 199 -22.51 -3.24 14.93
C GLU A 199 -22.74 -2.15 13.86
N ASN A 200 -22.14 -0.97 14.04
CA ASN A 200 -22.19 0.08 13.02
C ASN A 200 -21.60 -0.37 11.67
N THR A 201 -20.46 -1.08 11.70
CA THR A 201 -19.85 -1.63 10.48
C THR A 201 -20.78 -2.66 9.81
N LYS A 202 -21.40 -3.55 10.60
CA LYS A 202 -22.38 -4.53 10.08
C LYS A 202 -23.57 -3.84 9.44
N ASN A 203 -24.08 -2.78 10.08
CA ASN A 203 -25.18 -1.98 9.54
C ASN A 203 -24.80 -1.33 8.19
N HIS A 204 -23.60 -0.76 8.08
CA HIS A 204 -23.12 -0.21 6.81
C HIS A 204 -23.11 -1.29 5.70
N LEU A 205 -22.57 -2.47 6.00
CA LEU A 205 -22.51 -3.57 5.03
C LEU A 205 -23.91 -4.04 4.63
N LYS A 206 -24.84 -4.13 5.59
CA LYS A 206 -26.24 -4.49 5.34
C LYS A 206 -26.92 -3.49 4.40
N VAL A 207 -26.81 -2.19 4.68
CA VAL A 207 -27.46 -1.15 3.85
C VAL A 207 -26.88 -1.14 2.44
N TRP A 208 -25.56 -1.33 2.28
CA TRP A 208 -24.96 -1.44 0.95
C TRP A 208 -25.30 -2.77 0.25
N GLN A 209 -25.51 -3.86 0.98
CA GLN A 209 -26.03 -5.10 0.39
C GLN A 209 -27.45 -4.89 -0.15
N GLU A 210 -28.33 -4.23 0.62
CA GLU A 210 -29.68 -3.88 0.14
C GLU A 210 -29.65 -3.00 -1.13
N PHE A 211 -28.62 -2.15 -1.31
CA PHE A 211 -28.42 -1.41 -2.55
C PHE A 211 -28.10 -2.36 -3.72
N LEU A 212 -27.19 -3.31 -3.50
CA LEU A 212 -26.79 -4.28 -4.53
C LEU A 212 -27.91 -5.26 -4.89
N ASP A 213 -28.76 -5.64 -3.92
CA ASP A 213 -29.88 -6.56 -4.12
C ASP A 213 -30.94 -6.03 -5.12
N ASN A 214 -30.94 -4.71 -5.37
CA ASN A 214 -31.82 -4.06 -6.35
C ASN A 214 -31.21 -3.94 -7.73
N LEU A 215 -29.99 -4.48 -7.95
CA LEU A 215 -29.27 -4.37 -9.22
C LEU A 215 -28.98 -5.75 -9.80
N LYS A 216 -28.93 -5.81 -11.11
CA LYS A 216 -28.29 -6.92 -11.82
C LYS A 216 -26.77 -6.67 -11.92
N PRO A 217 -25.95 -7.73 -12.07
CA PRO A 217 -24.50 -7.57 -12.16
C PRO A 217 -24.04 -6.55 -13.21
N GLU A 218 -24.67 -6.54 -14.37
CA GLU A 218 -24.38 -5.62 -15.48
C GLU A 218 -24.81 -4.16 -15.21
N GLU A 219 -25.64 -3.93 -14.19
CA GLU A 219 -26.12 -2.60 -13.82
C GLU A 219 -25.24 -1.93 -12.77
N VAL A 220 -24.34 -2.68 -12.15
CA VAL A 220 -23.45 -2.13 -11.10
C VAL A 220 -22.51 -1.09 -11.72
N PRO A 221 -22.50 0.14 -11.17
CA PRO A 221 -21.62 1.19 -11.70
C PRO A 221 -20.13 0.81 -11.65
N ARG A 222 -19.42 1.06 -12.75
CA ARG A 222 -17.95 0.94 -12.82
C ARG A 222 -17.21 2.18 -12.28
N PHE A 223 -17.96 3.16 -11.81
CA PHE A 223 -17.46 4.37 -11.18
C PHE A 223 -17.83 4.36 -9.68
N PRO A 224 -17.13 5.13 -8.84
CA PRO A 224 -17.48 5.25 -7.42
C PRO A 224 -18.89 5.82 -7.23
N ILE A 225 -19.70 5.11 -6.49
CA ILE A 225 -21.04 5.56 -6.12
C ILE A 225 -20.89 6.63 -5.04
N TRP A 226 -21.51 7.79 -5.27
CA TRP A 226 -21.60 8.91 -4.37
C TRP A 226 -23.06 9.18 -4.03
N ALA A 227 -23.59 8.47 -3.03
CA ALA A 227 -25.01 8.52 -2.68
C ALA A 227 -25.49 9.94 -2.34
N MET A 228 -24.59 10.82 -1.85
CA MET A 228 -24.92 12.22 -1.59
C MET A 228 -25.30 13.02 -2.85
N GLU A 229 -24.93 12.55 -4.06
CA GLU A 229 -25.33 13.16 -5.33
C GLU A 229 -26.70 12.68 -5.86
N PHE A 230 -27.26 11.66 -5.25
CA PHE A 230 -28.53 11.09 -5.70
C PHE A 230 -29.67 12.10 -5.60
N GLY A 231 -30.18 12.51 -6.78
CA GLY A 231 -31.23 13.49 -6.93
C GLY A 231 -30.86 14.94 -6.66
N ALA A 232 -29.57 15.25 -6.53
CA ALA A 232 -29.06 16.63 -6.52
C ALA A 232 -29.10 17.24 -7.92
N ASP A 233 -29.32 18.58 -8.00
CA ASP A 233 -29.41 19.32 -9.25
C ASP A 233 -28.71 20.69 -9.21
N TYR A 234 -27.89 20.92 -8.16
CA TYR A 234 -27.08 22.15 -8.09
C TYR A 234 -26.04 22.20 -9.23
N PRO A 235 -25.72 23.40 -9.76
CA PRO A 235 -24.74 23.55 -10.82
C PRO A 235 -23.32 23.23 -10.33
N PHE A 236 -22.52 22.58 -11.19
CA PHE A 236 -21.12 22.20 -10.89
C PHE A 236 -20.19 22.26 -12.10
N GLU A 237 -20.74 22.47 -13.31
CA GLU A 237 -19.98 22.58 -14.56
C GLU A 237 -19.63 24.06 -14.84
N GLY A 238 -18.44 24.29 -15.40
CA GLY A 238 -17.94 25.63 -15.72
C GLY A 238 -17.54 26.49 -14.52
N LYS A 239 -18.12 26.23 -13.34
CA LYS A 239 -17.73 26.84 -12.06
C LYS A 239 -17.90 25.87 -10.92
N ALA A 240 -16.95 25.86 -9.99
CA ALA A 240 -17.14 25.15 -8.73
C ALA A 240 -18.25 25.77 -7.90
N PRO A 241 -19.01 24.99 -7.12
CA PRO A 241 -20.14 25.50 -6.34
C PRO A 241 -19.81 26.71 -5.45
N ILE A 242 -18.62 26.73 -4.83
CA ILE A 242 -18.15 27.86 -4.02
C ILE A 242 -17.96 29.17 -4.82
N LYS A 243 -17.90 29.11 -6.14
CA LYS A 243 -17.80 30.27 -7.04
C LYS A 243 -19.15 30.67 -7.66
N LEU A 244 -20.25 30.00 -7.27
CA LEU A 244 -21.59 30.32 -7.67
C LEU A 244 -22.14 31.53 -6.89
N ARG A 245 -23.18 32.14 -7.43
CA ARG A 245 -23.97 33.17 -6.75
C ARG A 245 -25.13 32.51 -6.01
N LYS A 246 -25.67 33.17 -5.00
CA LYS A 246 -26.85 32.71 -4.26
C LYS A 246 -28.01 32.32 -5.20
N ALA A 247 -28.29 33.17 -6.21
CA ALA A 247 -29.35 32.93 -7.20
C ALA A 247 -29.15 31.64 -8.00
N ASP A 248 -27.92 31.20 -8.22
CA ASP A 248 -27.62 29.96 -8.96
C ASP A 248 -28.00 28.70 -8.14
N LEU A 249 -28.12 28.81 -6.82
CA LEU A 249 -28.49 27.73 -5.88
C LEU A 249 -29.96 27.79 -5.45
N GLU A 250 -30.66 28.88 -5.70
CA GLU A 250 -32.08 29.03 -5.35
C GLU A 250 -32.93 27.97 -6.08
N ASN A 251 -33.89 27.39 -5.36
CA ASN A 251 -34.78 26.33 -5.82
C ASN A 251 -34.08 25.04 -6.27
N LYS A 252 -32.80 24.88 -6.00
CA LYS A 252 -32.02 23.67 -6.28
C LYS A 252 -32.05 22.69 -5.13
N LYS A 253 -31.60 21.45 -5.43
CA LYS A 253 -31.46 20.35 -4.48
C LYS A 253 -29.97 20.04 -4.30
N GLY A 254 -29.56 19.92 -3.05
CA GLY A 254 -28.23 19.54 -2.63
C GLY A 254 -28.14 18.05 -2.24
N THR A 255 -27.38 17.76 -1.21
CA THR A 255 -27.13 16.44 -0.67
C THR A 255 -28.44 15.65 -0.46
N PHE A 256 -28.49 14.43 -1.00
CA PHE A 256 -29.65 13.54 -0.90
C PHE A 256 -30.96 14.18 -1.36
N ARG A 257 -30.92 14.97 -2.43
CA ARG A 257 -32.08 15.72 -2.99
C ARG A 257 -32.80 16.66 -2.01
N LYS A 258 -32.19 17.00 -0.88
CA LYS A 258 -32.76 17.96 0.06
C LYS A 258 -32.78 19.35 -0.58
N LYS A 259 -33.88 20.09 -0.40
CA LYS A 259 -33.96 21.47 -0.94
C LYS A 259 -32.88 22.35 -0.30
N ILE A 260 -32.14 23.05 -1.13
CA ILE A 260 -31.15 24.04 -0.65
C ILE A 260 -31.90 25.20 -0.03
N LYS A 261 -31.52 25.56 1.21
CA LYS A 261 -32.09 26.64 1.99
C LYS A 261 -30.96 27.43 2.66
N GLY A 262 -31.15 28.72 2.84
CA GLY A 262 -30.21 29.58 3.55
C GLY A 262 -30.43 31.05 3.23
N ASN A 263 -30.04 31.94 4.15
CA ASN A 263 -30.11 33.37 3.97
C ASN A 263 -28.84 33.93 3.29
N SER A 264 -27.73 33.26 3.47
CA SER A 264 -26.44 33.58 2.85
C SER A 264 -26.03 32.50 1.82
N LEU A 265 -25.04 32.80 1.01
CA LEU A 265 -24.42 31.81 0.12
C LEU A 265 -23.79 30.67 0.93
N ASP A 266 -23.13 31.00 2.05
CA ASP A 266 -22.47 30.01 2.92
C ASP A 266 -23.48 29.02 3.50
N ASP A 267 -24.66 29.49 3.97
CA ASP A 267 -25.72 28.62 4.44
C ASP A 267 -26.18 27.65 3.33
N MET A 268 -26.31 28.15 2.11
CA MET A 268 -26.72 27.32 0.96
C MET A 268 -25.65 26.30 0.57
N LEU A 269 -24.38 26.67 0.62
CA LEU A 269 -23.25 25.76 0.35
C LEU A 269 -23.21 24.61 1.34
N GLN A 270 -23.58 24.81 2.61
CA GLN A 270 -23.67 23.74 3.61
C GLN A 270 -24.72 22.67 3.26
N CYS A 271 -25.69 22.96 2.40
CA CYS A 271 -26.64 21.99 1.90
C CYS A 271 -26.05 21.04 0.82
N LEU A 272 -24.86 21.34 0.30
CA LEU A 272 -24.18 20.55 -0.72
C LEU A 272 -23.34 19.43 -0.10
N PRO A 273 -22.87 18.44 -0.89
CA PRO A 273 -21.87 17.47 -0.44
C PRO A 273 -20.60 18.17 0.08
N ILE A 274 -19.99 17.65 1.14
CA ILE A 274 -18.82 18.27 1.83
C ILE A 274 -17.73 18.68 0.82
N TYR A 275 -17.40 17.83 -0.15
CA TYR A 275 -16.39 18.15 -1.15
C TYR A 275 -16.76 19.32 -2.10
N ALA A 276 -18.04 19.73 -2.10
CA ALA A 276 -18.53 20.87 -2.88
C ALA A 276 -18.62 22.15 -2.04
N GLN A 277 -18.55 22.03 -0.71
CA GLN A 277 -18.53 23.16 0.24
C GLN A 277 -17.12 23.75 0.35
N ASP A 278 -16.10 22.89 0.35
CA ASP A 278 -14.72 23.31 0.50
C ASP A 278 -14.23 24.08 -0.74
N GLY A 279 -13.48 25.13 -0.49
CA GLY A 279 -12.79 25.87 -1.54
C GLY A 279 -11.87 24.95 -2.34
N ILE A 280 -11.83 25.17 -3.64
CA ILE A 280 -10.82 24.55 -4.48
C ILE A 280 -9.47 25.07 -4.02
N LYS A 281 -8.53 24.16 -3.70
CA LYS A 281 -7.16 24.54 -3.38
C LYS A 281 -6.51 25.23 -4.59
N GLY A 282 -6.03 26.45 -4.40
CA GLY A 282 -5.34 27.22 -5.42
C GLY A 282 -6.27 28.02 -6.35
N GLU A 283 -5.79 28.36 -7.55
CA GLU A 283 -6.48 29.19 -8.53
C GLU A 283 -7.56 28.46 -9.36
N GLN A 284 -7.83 27.19 -9.07
CA GLN A 284 -8.82 26.41 -9.82
C GLN A 284 -10.21 27.05 -9.70
N LYS A 285 -10.81 27.36 -10.85
CA LYS A 285 -12.15 27.96 -10.94
C LYS A 285 -13.27 26.93 -11.04
N GLU A 286 -12.94 25.69 -11.40
CA GLU A 286 -13.88 24.60 -11.62
C GLU A 286 -13.36 23.24 -11.11
N PHE A 287 -14.24 22.27 -10.99
CA PHE A 287 -13.86 20.91 -10.64
C PHE A 287 -13.05 20.23 -11.75
N PRO A 288 -12.09 19.37 -11.43
CA PRO A 288 -11.39 18.56 -12.42
C PRO A 288 -12.37 17.60 -13.13
N ASP A 289 -12.06 17.25 -14.37
CA ASP A 289 -12.96 16.49 -15.24
C ASP A 289 -13.42 15.16 -14.68
N TRP A 290 -12.52 14.43 -13.98
CA TRP A 290 -12.89 13.18 -13.32
C TRP A 290 -13.98 13.37 -12.27
N LYS A 291 -13.95 14.49 -11.50
CA LYS A 291 -14.96 14.80 -10.49
C LYS A 291 -16.30 15.19 -11.15
N LYS A 292 -16.26 16.02 -12.19
CA LYS A 292 -17.45 16.36 -12.99
C LYS A 292 -18.10 15.10 -13.57
N TYR A 293 -17.29 14.17 -14.10
CA TYR A 293 -17.77 12.87 -14.58
C TYR A 293 -18.49 12.08 -13.48
N TYR A 294 -17.89 11.95 -12.29
CA TYR A 294 -18.52 11.19 -11.20
C TYR A 294 -19.82 11.81 -10.73
N ILE A 295 -19.90 13.14 -10.60
CA ILE A 295 -21.14 13.83 -10.23
C ILE A 295 -22.24 13.53 -11.25
N ARG A 296 -21.95 13.69 -12.54
CA ARG A 296 -22.91 13.45 -13.63
C ARG A 296 -23.37 12.00 -13.63
N ALA A 297 -22.46 11.06 -13.62
CA ALA A 297 -22.75 9.64 -13.66
C ALA A 297 -23.62 9.18 -12.46
N ASN A 298 -23.37 9.70 -11.26
CA ASN A 298 -24.19 9.38 -10.07
C ASN A 298 -25.58 9.97 -10.16
N ARG A 299 -25.75 11.18 -10.71
CA ARG A 299 -27.09 11.78 -10.92
C ARG A 299 -27.88 11.04 -12.01
N GLU A 300 -27.24 10.63 -13.09
CA GLU A 300 -27.82 9.81 -14.16
C GLU A 300 -28.26 8.44 -13.62
N PHE A 301 -27.38 7.78 -12.84
CA PHE A 301 -27.70 6.53 -12.17
C PHE A 301 -28.93 6.67 -11.26
N TYR A 302 -28.99 7.72 -10.45
CA TYR A 302 -30.18 7.99 -9.64
C TYR A 302 -31.45 8.15 -10.49
N ASN A 303 -31.40 8.90 -11.58
CA ASN A 303 -32.55 9.14 -12.44
C ASN A 303 -33.08 7.84 -13.08
N LYS A 304 -32.17 6.92 -13.44
CA LYS A 304 -32.51 5.60 -13.99
C LYS A 304 -33.19 4.71 -12.92
N HIS A 305 -32.76 4.78 -11.68
CA HIS A 305 -33.14 3.87 -10.61
C HIS A 305 -33.93 4.54 -9.48
N LYS A 306 -34.54 5.72 -9.72
CA LYS A 306 -35.21 6.55 -8.71
C LYS A 306 -36.36 5.85 -7.99
N ASP A 307 -36.99 4.84 -8.61
CA ASP A 307 -38.20 4.20 -8.09
C ASP A 307 -37.93 3.43 -6.80
N TRP A 308 -36.77 2.78 -6.69
CA TRP A 308 -36.37 2.10 -5.47
C TRP A 308 -35.38 2.91 -4.63
N LEU A 309 -34.49 3.71 -5.25
CA LEU A 309 -33.52 4.53 -4.54
C LEU A 309 -34.16 5.54 -3.58
N LYS A 310 -35.35 6.06 -3.90
CA LYS A 310 -36.09 6.94 -2.98
C LYS A 310 -36.39 6.32 -1.62
N TYR A 311 -36.54 4.98 -1.55
CA TYR A 311 -36.79 4.24 -0.32
C TYR A 311 -35.51 3.79 0.38
N TRP A 312 -34.41 3.63 -0.37
CA TRP A 312 -33.12 3.27 0.15
C TRP A 312 -32.35 4.48 0.73
N LEU A 313 -32.44 5.64 0.09
CA LEU A 313 -31.72 6.86 0.49
C LEU A 313 -31.85 7.25 1.98
N PRO A 314 -33.01 7.15 2.64
CA PRO A 314 -33.10 7.49 4.05
C PRO A 314 -32.18 6.64 4.95
N LYS A 315 -31.85 5.42 4.54
CA LYS A 315 -31.01 4.49 5.33
C LYS A 315 -29.54 4.86 5.36
N ILE A 316 -29.06 5.66 4.38
CA ILE A 316 -27.65 6.01 4.26
C ILE A 316 -27.34 7.47 4.67
N GLN A 317 -28.37 8.30 4.86
CA GLN A 317 -28.19 9.74 5.13
C GLN A 317 -27.39 10.00 6.41
N ASP A 318 -27.53 9.16 7.42
CA ASP A 318 -26.91 9.30 8.73
C ASP A 318 -25.52 8.64 8.80
N PHE A 319 -25.04 8.04 7.69
CA PHE A 319 -23.70 7.49 7.63
C PHE A 319 -22.67 8.61 7.58
N GLU A 320 -21.48 8.35 8.09
CA GLU A 320 -20.33 9.23 7.89
C GLU A 320 -20.08 9.46 6.39
N ASN A 321 -19.66 10.67 6.02
CA ASN A 321 -19.51 11.08 4.62
C ASN A 321 -18.70 10.09 3.76
N SER A 322 -17.64 9.49 4.30
CA SER A 322 -16.87 8.46 3.62
C SER A 322 -17.68 7.18 3.38
N HIS A 323 -18.58 6.83 4.30
CA HIS A 323 -19.38 5.59 4.22
C HIS A 323 -20.63 5.75 3.35
N GLN A 324 -20.93 6.97 2.92
CA GLN A 324 -21.94 7.27 1.89
C GLN A 324 -21.41 7.06 0.47
N LYS A 325 -20.16 6.62 0.33
CA LYS A 325 -19.48 6.31 -0.95
C LYS A 325 -19.15 4.83 -1.01
N PHE A 326 -19.30 4.26 -2.21
CA PHE A 326 -19.12 2.81 -2.39
C PHE A 326 -18.45 2.51 -3.74
N GLU A 327 -17.56 1.54 -3.74
CA GLU A 327 -16.88 1.04 -4.94
C GLU A 327 -16.99 -0.50 -5.01
N TRP A 328 -17.66 -0.99 -6.03
CA TRP A 328 -17.69 -2.41 -6.35
C TRP A 328 -16.57 -2.76 -7.35
N ASN A 329 -15.48 -3.34 -6.85
CA ASN A 329 -14.33 -3.73 -7.65
C ASN A 329 -14.26 -5.26 -7.82
N CYS A 330 -15.41 -5.89 -8.08
CA CYS A 330 -15.53 -7.34 -8.27
C CYS A 330 -15.95 -7.72 -9.69
N GLY A 331 -15.96 -6.74 -10.61
CA GLY A 331 -16.44 -6.96 -11.99
C GLY A 331 -17.97 -7.00 -12.07
N ASP A 332 -18.44 -7.37 -13.25
CA ASP A 332 -19.85 -7.42 -13.63
C ASP A 332 -20.37 -8.85 -13.85
N LYS A 333 -19.64 -9.84 -13.35
CA LYS A 333 -20.00 -11.26 -13.43
C LYS A 333 -20.17 -11.87 -12.06
N GLY A 334 -21.19 -12.69 -11.89
CA GLY A 334 -21.47 -13.42 -10.66
C GLY A 334 -22.34 -12.64 -9.66
N PRO A 335 -22.60 -13.22 -8.48
CA PRO A 335 -23.53 -12.67 -7.50
C PRO A 335 -22.98 -11.40 -6.83
N LEU A 336 -23.85 -10.44 -6.61
CA LEU A 336 -23.56 -9.17 -5.95
C LEU A 336 -23.61 -9.32 -4.41
N ILE A 337 -22.83 -10.22 -3.86
CA ILE A 337 -22.85 -10.57 -2.43
C ILE A 337 -21.60 -9.99 -1.76
N ILE A 338 -21.77 -9.07 -0.82
CA ILE A 338 -20.66 -8.47 -0.04
C ILE A 338 -20.06 -9.51 0.91
N ASN A 339 -20.90 -10.44 1.42
CA ASN A 339 -20.48 -11.35 2.48
C ASN A 339 -19.33 -12.31 2.07
N ASP A 340 -19.12 -12.57 0.81
CA ASP A 340 -18.03 -13.43 0.30
C ASP A 340 -16.85 -12.64 -0.29
N LYS A 341 -16.79 -11.34 -0.05
CA LYS A 341 -15.82 -10.41 -0.61
C LYS A 341 -14.94 -9.76 0.47
N ILE A 342 -13.77 -9.27 0.08
CA ILE A 342 -12.94 -8.42 0.95
C ILE A 342 -13.49 -7.01 0.94
N VAL A 343 -13.65 -6.42 2.13
CA VAL A 343 -14.13 -5.05 2.28
C VAL A 343 -13.10 -4.18 2.98
N GLN A 344 -12.98 -2.93 2.54
CA GLN A 344 -12.20 -1.90 3.22
C GLN A 344 -13.04 -0.63 3.37
N PHE A 345 -13.01 -0.07 4.57
CA PHE A 345 -13.51 1.28 4.86
C PHE A 345 -12.36 2.27 4.67
N ARG A 346 -12.54 3.23 3.77
CA ARG A 346 -11.49 4.19 3.39
C ARG A 346 -12.05 5.62 3.45
N PRO A 347 -11.22 6.65 3.58
CA PRO A 347 -11.68 8.04 3.47
C PRO A 347 -12.40 8.34 2.14
N SER A 348 -12.01 7.63 1.06
CA SER A 348 -12.63 7.76 -0.27
C SER A 348 -13.92 6.96 -0.45
N GLY A 349 -14.28 6.07 0.49
CA GLY A 349 -15.46 5.23 0.41
C GLY A 349 -15.23 3.77 0.82
N ILE A 350 -16.32 3.03 0.97
CA ILE A 350 -16.29 1.59 1.20
C ILE A 350 -15.93 0.92 -0.13
N ARG A 351 -14.90 0.10 -0.12
CA ARG A 351 -14.46 -0.66 -1.30
C ARG A 351 -14.67 -2.15 -1.08
N VAL A 352 -15.31 -2.79 -2.05
CA VAL A 352 -15.50 -4.25 -2.11
C VAL A 352 -14.63 -4.82 -3.22
N LYS A 353 -13.89 -5.89 -2.93
CA LYS A 353 -12.96 -6.55 -3.86
C LYS A 353 -13.16 -8.06 -3.83
N MET A 354 -12.84 -8.71 -4.95
CA MET A 354 -12.76 -10.17 -5.01
C MET A 354 -11.79 -10.72 -3.96
N PRO A 355 -12.06 -11.90 -3.37
CA PRO A 355 -11.20 -12.53 -2.36
C PRO A 355 -9.95 -13.18 -2.98
N THR A 356 -9.44 -12.65 -4.09
CA THR A 356 -8.23 -13.12 -4.75
C THR A 356 -6.99 -12.62 -4.04
N TYR A 357 -6.92 -11.32 -3.75
CA TYR A 357 -5.80 -10.73 -3.04
C TYR A 357 -6.19 -9.49 -2.23
N SER A 358 -5.51 -9.32 -1.11
CA SER A 358 -5.61 -8.12 -0.27
C SER A 358 -5.03 -6.90 -1.00
N PRO A 359 -5.60 -5.71 -0.81
CA PRO A 359 -4.90 -4.47 -1.13
C PRO A 359 -3.65 -4.32 -0.27
N ALA A 360 -2.78 -3.38 -0.65
CA ALA A 360 -1.65 -3.01 0.19
C ALA A 360 -2.14 -2.59 1.58
N LEU A 361 -1.44 -3.04 2.62
CA LEU A 361 -1.66 -2.56 3.98
C LEU A 361 -1.20 -1.10 4.04
N VAL A 362 -2.02 -0.25 4.64
CA VAL A 362 -1.76 1.19 4.69
C VAL A 362 -1.61 1.66 6.13
N LEU A 363 -0.95 2.79 6.29
CA LEU A 363 -0.57 3.38 7.59
C LEU A 363 -1.74 3.80 8.48
N THR A 364 -2.97 3.83 7.96
CA THR A 364 -4.13 4.33 8.69
C THR A 364 -4.86 3.19 9.39
N THR A 365 -5.22 3.43 10.63
CA THR A 365 -5.92 2.48 11.51
C THR A 365 -7.33 2.12 11.03
N THR A 366 -7.88 2.88 10.08
CA THR A 366 -9.27 2.73 9.61
C THR A 366 -9.43 1.84 8.39
N GLN A 367 -8.34 1.48 7.70
CA GLN A 367 -8.39 0.77 6.42
C GLN A 367 -8.03 -0.73 6.53
N ILE A 368 -8.20 -1.32 7.72
CA ILE A 368 -7.95 -2.75 7.93
C ILE A 368 -8.94 -3.56 7.08
N PRO A 369 -8.47 -4.53 6.28
CA PRO A 369 -9.36 -5.39 5.53
C PRO A 369 -10.34 -6.14 6.43
N ILE A 370 -11.56 -6.24 5.96
CA ILE A 370 -12.66 -6.94 6.63
C ILE A 370 -12.96 -8.23 5.86
N PHE A 371 -13.19 -9.30 6.59
CA PHE A 371 -13.71 -10.58 6.10
C PHE A 371 -15.13 -10.77 6.60
N PRO A 372 -16.16 -10.29 5.86
CA PRO A 372 -17.55 -10.35 6.31
C PRO A 372 -18.02 -11.79 6.60
N TRP A 373 -17.58 -12.78 5.80
CA TRP A 373 -17.90 -14.21 6.00
C TRP A 373 -17.37 -14.79 7.32
N LEU A 374 -16.38 -14.11 7.96
CA LEU A 374 -15.84 -14.46 9.28
C LEU A 374 -16.32 -13.49 10.37
N ASN A 375 -17.13 -12.50 10.00
CA ASN A 375 -17.62 -11.45 10.91
C ASN A 375 -16.48 -10.75 11.69
N ARG A 376 -15.31 -10.54 11.05
CA ARG A 376 -14.13 -9.97 11.70
C ARG A 376 -13.22 -9.19 10.76
N TYR A 377 -12.31 -8.43 11.35
CA TYR A 377 -11.19 -7.81 10.67
C TYR A 377 -10.07 -8.83 10.42
N MET A 378 -9.17 -8.51 9.45
CA MET A 378 -7.93 -9.26 9.26
C MET A 378 -7.09 -9.23 10.54
N MET A 379 -6.54 -10.38 10.93
CA MET A 379 -5.68 -10.49 12.11
C MET A 379 -4.25 -10.01 11.85
N ARG A 380 -3.53 -9.67 12.92
CA ARG A 380 -2.09 -9.30 12.87
C ARG A 380 -1.25 -10.40 12.22
N LYS A 381 -1.46 -11.65 12.61
CA LYS A 381 -0.74 -12.82 12.07
C LYS A 381 -1.07 -13.07 10.59
N GLU A 382 -2.30 -12.82 10.16
CA GLU A 382 -2.67 -12.89 8.73
C GLU A 382 -1.98 -11.78 7.92
N ALA A 383 -1.90 -10.56 8.47
CA ALA A 383 -1.14 -9.48 7.88
C ALA A 383 0.37 -9.80 7.80
N ALA A 384 0.93 -10.48 8.82
CA ALA A 384 2.31 -10.97 8.80
C ALA A 384 2.54 -11.99 7.67
N LYS A 385 1.60 -12.93 7.47
CA LYS A 385 1.67 -13.87 6.33
C LYS A 385 1.71 -13.16 4.98
N LEU A 386 0.94 -12.09 4.80
CA LEU A 386 0.98 -11.27 3.58
C LEU A 386 2.33 -10.59 3.34
N GLN A 387 3.15 -10.44 4.38
CA GLN A 387 4.48 -9.84 4.32
C GLN A 387 5.60 -10.89 4.40
N CYS A 388 5.29 -12.20 4.34
CA CYS A 388 6.24 -13.31 4.55
C CYS A 388 6.98 -13.22 5.89
N MET A 389 6.27 -12.79 6.93
CA MET A 389 6.77 -12.57 8.28
C MET A 389 6.07 -13.45 9.31
N GLU A 390 5.48 -14.56 8.91
CA GLU A 390 4.81 -15.52 9.78
C GLU A 390 5.72 -16.13 10.84
N GLY A 391 7.04 -16.08 10.63
CA GLY A 391 8.05 -16.55 11.58
C GLY A 391 8.36 -15.61 12.74
N LEU A 392 7.79 -14.40 12.77
CA LEU A 392 7.98 -13.47 13.88
C LEU A 392 7.22 -13.97 15.12
N ASN A 393 7.92 -14.08 16.23
CA ASN A 393 7.35 -14.47 17.53
C ASN A 393 6.58 -13.29 18.18
N GLU A 394 7.13 -12.08 18.03
CA GLU A 394 6.60 -10.86 18.62
C GLU A 394 6.08 -9.92 17.52
N LEU A 395 4.82 -9.52 17.64
CA LEU A 395 4.17 -8.56 16.75
C LEU A 395 3.76 -7.30 17.55
N PRO A 396 3.59 -6.14 16.89
CA PRO A 396 3.10 -4.94 17.57
C PRO A 396 1.81 -5.22 18.35
N ALA A 397 1.69 -4.66 19.55
CA ALA A 397 0.68 -5.03 20.55
C ALA A 397 -0.77 -4.86 20.08
N THR A 398 -1.06 -3.89 19.21
CA THR A 398 -2.41 -3.65 18.69
C THR A 398 -2.50 -3.89 17.19
N ILE A 399 -3.70 -4.23 16.70
CA ILE A 399 -3.96 -4.37 15.27
C ILE A 399 -3.55 -3.10 14.52
N ALA A 400 -3.89 -1.92 15.03
CA ALA A 400 -3.56 -0.64 14.43
C ALA A 400 -2.04 -0.43 14.27
N LYS A 401 -1.26 -0.71 15.33
CA LYS A 401 0.21 -0.62 15.30
C LYS A 401 0.81 -1.66 14.34
N ALA A 402 0.28 -2.89 14.35
CA ALA A 402 0.74 -3.95 13.44
C ALA A 402 0.50 -3.57 11.97
N PHE A 403 -0.68 -3.10 11.62
CA PHE A 403 -0.98 -2.67 10.25
C PHE A 403 -0.16 -1.45 9.83
N LYS A 404 0.11 -0.51 10.73
CA LYS A 404 1.03 0.61 10.48
C LYS A 404 2.44 0.09 10.21
N ALA A 405 2.95 -0.83 11.04
CA ALA A 405 4.26 -1.43 10.88
C ALA A 405 4.37 -2.19 9.55
N PHE A 406 3.40 -3.06 9.22
CA PHE A 406 3.38 -3.78 7.95
C PHE A 406 3.15 -2.86 6.74
N GLY A 407 2.43 -1.76 6.91
CA GLY A 407 2.24 -0.75 5.87
C GLY A 407 3.54 0.00 5.53
N ASN A 408 4.35 0.29 6.55
CA ASN A 408 5.69 0.88 6.43
C ASN A 408 6.77 -0.15 6.09
N ASN A 409 6.49 -1.44 6.31
CA ASN A 409 7.48 -2.46 6.07
C ASN A 409 7.78 -2.61 4.59
N TYR A 410 9.04 -2.62 4.26
CA TYR A 410 9.55 -2.47 2.91
C TYR A 410 9.59 -3.77 2.10
N LEU A 411 9.23 -4.92 2.70
CA LEU A 411 9.22 -6.19 2.01
C LEU A 411 7.83 -6.81 1.98
N GLY A 412 7.24 -6.85 0.81
CA GLY A 412 6.05 -7.62 0.50
C GLY A 412 6.29 -8.57 -0.68
N VAL A 413 7.53 -8.64 -1.17
CA VAL A 413 7.93 -9.66 -2.15
C VAL A 413 8.76 -10.69 -1.40
N PRO A 414 8.48 -11.99 -1.53
CA PRO A 414 9.26 -13.02 -0.87
C PRO A 414 10.67 -13.06 -1.49
N LEU A 415 11.59 -12.35 -0.89
CA LEU A 415 13.01 -12.53 -1.19
C LEU A 415 13.45 -13.96 -0.86
N SER A 416 12.73 -14.62 0.05
CA SER A 416 12.86 -16.05 0.34
C SER A 416 12.20 -16.96 -0.70
N GLY A 417 11.42 -16.42 -1.66
CA GLY A 417 10.83 -17.20 -2.73
C GLY A 417 11.87 -17.82 -3.66
N ARG A 418 11.57 -18.98 -4.24
CA ARG A 418 12.48 -19.75 -5.14
C ARG A 418 13.11 -18.91 -6.24
N ALA A 419 12.41 -17.90 -6.73
CA ALA A 419 12.86 -17.02 -7.82
C ALA A 419 14.00 -16.07 -7.42
N PHE A 420 13.97 -15.51 -6.21
CA PHE A 420 15.02 -14.61 -5.72
C PHE A 420 16.27 -15.38 -5.27
N ARG A 421 16.10 -16.61 -4.77
CA ARG A 421 17.22 -17.48 -4.35
C ARG A 421 18.17 -17.84 -5.48
N CYS A 422 17.68 -17.96 -6.72
CA CYS A 422 18.51 -18.50 -7.81
C CYS A 422 19.43 -17.48 -8.48
N ASN A 423 19.12 -16.17 -8.47
CA ASN A 423 19.81 -15.24 -9.37
C ASN A 423 20.75 -14.25 -8.72
N LEU A 424 20.51 -13.81 -7.47
CA LEU A 424 21.34 -12.77 -6.86
C LEU A 424 22.59 -13.29 -6.15
N PHE A 425 22.49 -14.45 -5.48
CA PHE A 425 23.52 -14.92 -4.56
C PHE A 425 24.11 -16.30 -4.88
N VAL A 426 23.49 -17.08 -5.79
CA VAL A 426 23.95 -18.43 -6.10
C VAL A 426 25.10 -18.45 -7.10
N ARG A 427 25.20 -17.47 -8.00
CA ARG A 427 26.27 -17.43 -8.99
C ARG A 427 27.62 -16.90 -8.49
N SER A 428 27.65 -16.17 -7.38
CA SER A 428 28.93 -15.71 -6.79
C SER A 428 29.70 -16.83 -6.05
N SER A 429 29.08 -17.97 -5.80
CA SER A 429 29.71 -19.13 -5.12
C SER A 429 30.15 -20.26 -6.08
N GLN A 430 30.00 -20.10 -7.39
CA GLN A 430 30.46 -21.09 -8.34
C GLN A 430 31.97 -20.97 -8.64
N LYS A 431 32.80 -21.37 -7.68
CA LYS A 431 33.96 -22.20 -7.91
C LYS A 431 33.82 -23.44 -7.03
N GLY A 432 33.14 -24.47 -7.56
CA GLY A 432 33.23 -25.85 -7.10
C GLY A 432 32.11 -26.43 -6.26
N PHE A 433 30.84 -26.48 -6.73
CA PHE A 433 29.85 -27.45 -6.20
C PHE A 433 28.90 -27.94 -7.30
N PRO A 434 28.59 -29.23 -7.38
CA PRO A 434 27.80 -29.79 -8.47
C PRO A 434 26.31 -29.51 -8.31
N LEU A 435 25.66 -29.25 -9.44
CA LEU A 435 24.25 -28.89 -9.64
C LEU A 435 23.20 -29.93 -9.15
N GLN A 436 23.62 -31.12 -8.79
CA GLN A 436 22.72 -32.25 -8.44
C GLN A 436 22.10 -32.18 -7.03
N PHE A 437 22.65 -31.41 -6.11
CA PHE A 437 22.13 -31.35 -4.73
C PHE A 437 20.91 -30.44 -4.52
N LEU A 438 20.64 -29.55 -5.45
CA LEU A 438 19.55 -28.53 -5.34
C LEU A 438 18.20 -29.04 -5.91
N THR A 439 18.21 -30.05 -6.75
CA THR A 439 16.98 -30.67 -7.31
C THR A 439 16.28 -31.62 -6.33
N GLN A 440 16.98 -32.23 -5.39
CA GLN A 440 16.39 -33.13 -4.40
C GLN A 440 15.64 -32.42 -3.27
N LEU A 441 16.02 -31.21 -2.87
CA LEU A 441 15.28 -30.43 -1.88
C LEU A 441 13.98 -29.82 -2.43
N CYS A 442 13.82 -29.81 -3.75
CA CYS A 442 12.61 -29.31 -4.42
C CYS A 442 11.47 -30.33 -4.50
N SER A 443 11.73 -31.62 -4.34
CA SER A 443 10.73 -32.70 -4.47
C SER A 443 10.02 -33.02 -3.13
N THR A 444 10.63 -32.72 -1.99
CA THR A 444 10.11 -33.12 -0.67
C THR A 444 9.07 -32.17 -0.09
N THR A 445 8.89 -30.98 -0.66
CA THR A 445 7.90 -29.99 -0.15
C THR A 445 6.54 -30.06 -0.87
N LYS A 446 6.42 -30.80 -1.99
CA LYS A 446 5.12 -31.00 -2.66
C LYS A 446 4.19 -31.99 -1.93
N HIS A 447 4.70 -32.80 -1.01
CA HIS A 447 3.90 -33.79 -0.28
C HIS A 447 3.38 -33.36 1.10
N LYS A 448 3.64 -32.14 1.56
CA LYS A 448 3.14 -31.64 2.85
C LYS A 448 2.03 -30.59 2.77
N LEU A 449 1.51 -30.33 1.57
CA LEU A 449 0.38 -29.39 1.38
C LEU A 449 -0.88 -30.10 0.82
N ALA A 450 -0.89 -31.45 0.84
CA ALA A 450 -2.03 -32.27 0.40
C ALA A 450 -2.42 -33.32 1.45
N SER A 451 -2.38 -32.97 2.73
CA SER A 451 -3.03 -33.74 3.81
C SER A 451 -3.57 -32.80 4.87
#